data_e1868e6fe305422b88e8365d4fe32c29
#
_entry.id   e1868e6fe305422b88e8365d4fe32c29
#
_cell.length_a   1.000
_cell.length_b   1.000
_cell.length_c   1.000
_cell.angle_alpha   90.00
_cell.angle_beta   90.00
_cell.angle_gamma   90.00
#
_symmetry.space_group_name_H-M   'P 1'
#
loop_
_entity.id
_entity.type
_entity.pdbx_description
1 polymer ?
#
loop_
_entity_poly.entity_id
_entity_poly.type
_entity_poly.pdbx_seq_one_letter_code
_entity_poly.pdbx_strand_id
1 'polypeptide(L)'
;MDMTFDQIKTFLWVARLGGFRKAAERLHLSQPAVSTRISNLEDELRVPLFERGQGDVVLTKHGTLLLSYAEQMLFVEEEIKQRVANPSETEGLFRVGASETIAQAWLPEFLKAFSNQYPRVNVDLTVDISLNLRSALLERRLDLVFLMGPVSEFSVENVELPSFDLHWYRSTQNEETDLSAIPVISYSSQTRPYRELMSELSRRIGPRLRVFASASLSASLK
;
A
#
# COMPACT_ATOMS: atom_id res chain seq x y z
N MET A 1 -14.10 -17.29 -23.29
CA MET A 1 -14.15 -16.24 -22.26
C MET A 1 -13.70 -14.97 -22.94
N ASP A 2 -14.63 -14.06 -23.24
CA ASP A 2 -14.36 -12.87 -24.07
C ASP A 2 -14.53 -11.56 -23.26
N MET A 3 -14.09 -11.61 -22.00
CA MET A 3 -14.10 -10.46 -21.12
C MET A 3 -13.31 -9.31 -21.76
N THR A 4 -13.96 -8.15 -21.93
CA THR A 4 -13.36 -7.00 -22.59
C THR A 4 -12.81 -5.98 -21.58
N PHE A 5 -11.80 -5.25 -22.00
CA PHE A 5 -11.23 -4.17 -21.16
C PHE A 5 -12.27 -3.08 -20.83
N ASP A 6 -13.16 -2.79 -21.75
CA ASP A 6 -14.28 -1.85 -21.54
C ASP A 6 -15.27 -2.29 -20.45
N GLN A 7 -15.52 -3.59 -20.31
CA GLN A 7 -16.34 -4.13 -19.22
C GLN A 7 -15.65 -3.95 -17.87
N ILE A 8 -14.35 -4.26 -17.80
CA ILE A 8 -13.54 -4.07 -16.59
C ILE A 8 -13.48 -2.59 -16.19
N LYS A 9 -13.25 -1.70 -17.16
CA LYS A 9 -13.25 -0.25 -16.95
C LYS A 9 -14.61 0.27 -16.46
N THR A 10 -15.68 -0.25 -17.03
CA THR A 10 -17.05 0.09 -16.60
C THR A 10 -17.32 -0.37 -15.18
N PHE A 11 -16.96 -1.60 -14.84
CA PHE A 11 -17.06 -2.14 -13.49
C PHE A 11 -16.30 -1.27 -12.47
N LEU A 12 -15.05 -0.92 -12.76
CA LEU A 12 -14.22 -0.09 -11.87
C LEU A 12 -14.90 1.26 -11.58
N TRP A 13 -15.42 1.95 -12.61
CA TRP A 13 -16.05 3.24 -12.41
C TRP A 13 -17.38 3.14 -11.64
N VAL A 14 -18.16 2.09 -11.84
CA VAL A 14 -19.37 1.85 -11.04
C VAL A 14 -19.01 1.64 -9.58
N ALA A 15 -17.98 0.85 -9.30
CA ALA A 15 -17.49 0.59 -7.95
C ALA A 15 -16.94 1.86 -7.26
N ARG A 16 -16.06 2.62 -7.93
CA ARG A 16 -15.44 3.83 -7.37
C ARG A 16 -16.41 4.98 -7.14
N LEU A 17 -17.36 5.18 -8.04
CA LEU A 17 -18.31 6.28 -7.95
C LEU A 17 -19.57 5.92 -7.15
N GLY A 18 -19.71 4.65 -6.76
CA GLY A 18 -20.86 4.15 -6.01
C GLY A 18 -22.18 4.28 -6.76
N GLY A 19 -22.17 4.18 -8.12
CA GLY A 19 -23.41 4.31 -8.87
C GLY A 19 -23.29 4.19 -10.38
N PHE A 20 -24.26 3.51 -10.98
CA PHE A 20 -24.34 3.26 -12.43
C PHE A 20 -24.51 4.55 -13.24
N ARG A 21 -25.33 5.51 -12.74
CA ARG A 21 -25.53 6.79 -13.40
C ARG A 21 -24.27 7.64 -13.40
N LYS A 22 -23.59 7.73 -12.25
CA LYS A 22 -22.33 8.48 -12.14
C LYS A 22 -21.23 7.87 -13.04
N ALA A 23 -21.16 6.54 -13.13
CA ALA A 23 -20.26 5.87 -14.03
C ALA A 23 -20.60 6.12 -15.51
N ALA A 24 -21.87 6.15 -15.87
CA ALA A 24 -22.34 6.48 -17.22
C ALA A 24 -21.90 7.90 -17.63
N GLU A 25 -22.12 8.88 -16.77
CA GLU A 25 -21.67 10.27 -16.99
C GLU A 25 -20.14 10.32 -17.18
N ARG A 26 -19.38 9.63 -16.33
CA ARG A 26 -17.91 9.59 -16.41
C ARG A 26 -17.37 8.93 -17.67
N LEU A 27 -18.09 7.91 -18.17
CA LEU A 27 -17.70 7.14 -19.36
C LEU A 27 -18.33 7.68 -20.67
N HIS A 28 -19.12 8.74 -20.59
CA HIS A 28 -19.88 9.27 -21.71
C HIS A 28 -20.80 8.21 -22.37
N LEU A 29 -21.43 7.40 -21.54
CA LEU A 29 -22.36 6.34 -21.93
C LEU A 29 -23.76 6.61 -21.37
N SER A 30 -24.75 5.88 -21.89
CA SER A 30 -26.06 5.82 -21.24
C SER A 30 -26.03 4.84 -20.04
N GLN A 31 -26.86 5.08 -19.04
CA GLN A 31 -26.97 4.15 -17.89
C GLN A 31 -27.38 2.73 -18.33
N PRO A 32 -28.32 2.51 -19.26
CA PRO A 32 -28.60 1.17 -19.78
C PRO A 32 -27.38 0.48 -20.39
N ALA A 33 -26.52 1.22 -21.12
CA ALA A 33 -25.28 0.66 -21.68
C ALA A 33 -24.30 0.21 -20.59
N VAL A 34 -24.16 0.99 -19.52
CA VAL A 34 -23.36 0.62 -18.35
C VAL A 34 -23.92 -0.65 -17.69
N SER A 35 -25.25 -0.69 -17.46
CA SER A 35 -25.92 -1.86 -16.87
C SER A 35 -25.73 -3.12 -17.70
N THR A 36 -25.87 -3.01 -19.03
CA THR A 36 -25.64 -4.15 -19.94
C THR A 36 -24.20 -4.64 -19.90
N ARG A 37 -23.21 -3.72 -19.87
CA ARG A 37 -21.80 -4.11 -19.77
C ARG A 37 -21.49 -4.86 -18.47
N ILE A 38 -22.07 -4.42 -17.35
CA ILE A 38 -21.93 -5.10 -16.06
C ILE A 38 -22.61 -6.46 -16.08
N SER A 39 -23.86 -6.54 -16.57
CA SER A 39 -24.57 -7.82 -16.67
C SER A 39 -23.78 -8.83 -17.52
N ASN A 40 -23.28 -8.42 -18.68
CA ASN A 40 -22.47 -9.28 -19.54
C ASN A 40 -21.19 -9.74 -18.84
N LEU A 41 -20.57 -8.91 -18.04
CA LEU A 41 -19.36 -9.25 -17.26
C LEU A 41 -19.70 -10.27 -16.15
N GLU A 42 -20.82 -10.07 -15.44
CA GLU A 42 -21.29 -11.01 -14.41
C GLU A 42 -21.69 -12.38 -15.02
N ASP A 43 -22.36 -12.36 -16.18
CA ASP A 43 -22.74 -13.56 -16.89
C ASP A 43 -21.51 -14.35 -17.37
N GLU A 44 -20.49 -13.66 -17.83
CA GLU A 44 -19.24 -14.29 -18.28
C GLU A 44 -18.44 -14.87 -17.13
N LEU A 45 -18.35 -14.16 -16.02
CA LEU A 45 -17.68 -14.62 -14.80
C LEU A 45 -18.53 -15.63 -13.99
N ARG A 46 -19.83 -15.73 -14.31
CA ARG A 46 -20.85 -16.56 -13.64
C ARG A 46 -20.98 -16.27 -12.14
N VAL A 47 -20.70 -15.04 -11.75
CA VAL A 47 -20.82 -14.57 -10.36
C VAL A 47 -21.34 -13.13 -10.34
N PRO A 48 -22.19 -12.76 -9.37
CA PRO A 48 -22.57 -11.38 -9.18
C PRO A 48 -21.36 -10.59 -8.62
N LEU A 49 -21.17 -9.37 -9.12
CA LEU A 49 -20.13 -8.44 -8.69
C LEU A 49 -20.69 -7.37 -7.75
N PHE A 50 -21.99 -7.08 -7.87
CA PHE A 50 -22.69 -6.12 -7.03
C PHE A 50 -23.83 -6.81 -6.28
N GLU A 51 -24.09 -6.38 -5.05
CA GLU A 51 -25.24 -6.83 -4.28
C GLU A 51 -26.54 -6.32 -4.92
N ARG A 52 -27.57 -7.17 -4.96
CA ARG A 52 -28.90 -6.78 -5.43
C ARG A 52 -29.65 -6.12 -4.27
N GLY A 53 -29.85 -4.80 -4.35
CA GLY A 53 -30.59 -4.04 -3.34
C GLY A 53 -31.13 -2.71 -3.87
N GLN A 54 -32.09 -2.12 -3.16
CA GLN A 54 -32.52 -0.73 -3.41
C GLN A 54 -31.63 0.19 -2.57
N GLY A 55 -30.69 0.87 -3.18
CA GLY A 55 -29.81 1.81 -2.49
C GLY A 55 -28.44 1.96 -3.14
N ASP A 56 -27.44 2.16 -2.31
CA ASP A 56 -26.06 2.34 -2.74
C ASP A 56 -25.51 1.05 -3.38
N VAL A 57 -24.62 1.24 -4.35
CA VAL A 57 -23.94 0.15 -5.05
C VAL A 57 -22.89 -0.46 -4.11
N VAL A 58 -23.14 -1.69 -3.67
CA VAL A 58 -22.27 -2.45 -2.77
C VAL A 58 -21.64 -3.60 -3.54
N LEU A 59 -20.34 -3.80 -3.35
CA LEU A 59 -19.60 -4.92 -3.97
C LEU A 59 -19.86 -6.23 -3.23
N THR A 60 -20.00 -7.32 -3.98
CA THR A 60 -19.91 -8.67 -3.42
C THR A 60 -18.44 -9.00 -3.07
N LYS A 61 -18.21 -10.17 -2.46
CA LYS A 61 -16.84 -10.69 -2.26
C LYS A 61 -16.09 -10.86 -3.59
N HIS A 62 -16.79 -11.30 -4.63
CA HIS A 62 -16.22 -11.43 -5.98
C HIS A 62 -15.95 -10.06 -6.61
N GLY A 63 -16.86 -9.09 -6.40
CA GLY A 63 -16.66 -7.70 -6.82
C GLY A 63 -15.44 -7.07 -6.14
N THR A 64 -15.27 -7.27 -4.83
CA THR A 64 -14.10 -6.77 -4.09
C THR A 64 -12.80 -7.36 -4.63
N LEU A 65 -12.80 -8.67 -4.94
CA LEU A 65 -11.64 -9.33 -5.56
C LEU A 65 -11.36 -8.78 -6.96
N LEU A 66 -12.40 -8.66 -7.80
CA LEU A 66 -12.24 -8.11 -9.14
C LEU A 66 -11.77 -6.66 -9.13
N LEU A 67 -12.16 -5.85 -8.13
CA LEU A 67 -11.75 -4.45 -8.03
C LEU A 67 -10.21 -4.31 -8.01
N SER A 68 -9.52 -5.15 -7.25
CA SER A 68 -8.06 -5.12 -7.19
C SER A 68 -7.40 -5.46 -8.54
N TYR A 69 -7.94 -6.43 -9.28
CA TYR A 69 -7.46 -6.75 -10.63
C TYR A 69 -7.82 -5.68 -11.66
N ALA A 70 -9.00 -5.10 -11.58
CA ALA A 70 -9.43 -4.02 -12.47
C ALA A 70 -8.52 -2.78 -12.31
N GLU A 71 -8.15 -2.44 -11.10
CA GLU A 71 -7.20 -1.36 -10.81
C GLU A 71 -5.81 -1.64 -11.40
N GLN A 72 -5.32 -2.87 -11.28
CA GLN A 72 -4.06 -3.28 -11.88
C GLN A 72 -4.09 -3.21 -13.42
N MET A 73 -5.19 -3.65 -14.04
CA MET A 73 -5.34 -3.58 -15.50
C MET A 73 -5.35 -2.14 -16.02
N LEU A 74 -6.04 -1.23 -15.34
CA LEU A 74 -6.03 0.19 -15.71
C LEU A 74 -4.66 0.83 -15.52
N PHE A 75 -3.94 0.45 -14.48
CA PHE A 75 -2.58 0.90 -14.28
C PHE A 75 -1.66 0.47 -15.43
N VAL A 76 -1.75 -0.80 -15.84
CA VAL A 76 -0.96 -1.31 -16.99
C VAL A 76 -1.36 -0.61 -18.30
N GLU A 77 -2.64 -0.32 -18.52
CA GLU A 77 -3.08 0.46 -19.69
C GLU A 77 -2.41 1.84 -19.72
N GLU A 78 -2.38 2.52 -18.58
CA GLU A 78 -1.76 3.84 -18.49
C GLU A 78 -0.24 3.77 -18.68
N GLU A 79 0.44 2.77 -18.12
CA GLU A 79 1.86 2.53 -18.37
C GLU A 79 2.17 2.29 -19.85
N ILE A 80 1.34 1.49 -20.53
CA ILE A 80 1.50 1.26 -21.99
C ILE A 80 1.38 2.57 -22.74
N LYS A 81 0.37 3.39 -22.44
CA LYS A 81 0.19 4.69 -23.09
C LYS A 81 1.39 5.60 -22.89
N GLN A 82 1.90 5.69 -21.65
CA GLN A 82 3.04 6.56 -21.33
C GLN A 82 4.33 6.05 -21.95
N ARG A 83 4.65 4.76 -21.82
CA ARG A 83 5.93 4.18 -22.25
C ARG A 83 6.00 3.93 -23.76
N VAL A 84 4.89 3.58 -24.39
CA VAL A 84 4.86 3.28 -25.83
C VAL A 84 4.62 4.54 -26.66
N ALA A 85 3.76 5.45 -26.20
CA ALA A 85 3.48 6.69 -26.92
C ALA A 85 4.61 7.75 -26.79
N ASN A 86 5.36 7.74 -25.66
CA ASN A 86 6.44 8.70 -25.40
C ASN A 86 7.73 7.98 -24.95
N PRO A 87 8.43 7.27 -25.85
CA PRO A 87 9.60 6.46 -25.47
C PRO A 87 10.85 7.27 -25.11
N SER A 88 10.87 8.58 -25.30
CA SER A 88 12.10 9.37 -25.24
C SER A 88 12.30 10.23 -23.98
N GLU A 89 11.33 10.29 -23.07
CA GLU A 89 11.45 11.13 -21.88
C GLU A 89 10.98 10.38 -20.62
N THR A 90 11.91 10.21 -19.68
CA THR A 90 11.58 9.69 -18.34
C THR A 90 10.82 10.77 -17.58
N GLU A 91 9.52 10.86 -17.86
CA GLU A 91 8.57 11.73 -17.15
C GLU A 91 7.53 10.87 -16.46
N GLY A 92 6.96 11.37 -15.39
CA GLY A 92 5.83 10.70 -14.75
C GLY A 92 5.83 10.85 -13.24
N LEU A 93 4.99 10.05 -12.60
CA LEU A 93 4.87 9.95 -11.16
C LEU A 93 5.50 8.65 -10.69
N PHE A 94 6.51 8.76 -9.82
CA PHE A 94 7.15 7.64 -9.15
C PHE A 94 6.66 7.55 -7.71
N ARG A 95 5.92 6.50 -7.39
CA ARG A 95 5.28 6.29 -6.08
C ARG A 95 6.18 5.43 -5.22
N VAL A 96 6.75 6.05 -4.19
CA VAL A 96 7.72 5.41 -3.29
C VAL A 96 7.12 5.25 -1.92
N GLY A 97 7.23 4.05 -1.35
CA GLY A 97 6.86 3.76 0.02
C GLY A 97 8.08 3.51 0.89
N ALA A 98 8.10 4.01 2.12
CA ALA A 98 9.19 3.75 3.05
C ALA A 98 8.69 3.63 4.49
N SER A 99 9.36 2.80 5.30
CA SER A 99 9.16 2.86 6.75
C SER A 99 9.69 4.18 7.31
N GLU A 100 9.15 4.63 8.43
CA GLU A 100 9.55 5.92 9.05
C GLU A 100 11.06 5.99 9.32
N THR A 101 11.65 4.90 9.77
CA THR A 101 13.11 4.83 10.01
C THR A 101 13.91 5.16 8.76
N ILE A 102 13.53 4.60 7.61
CA ILE A 102 14.19 4.85 6.33
C ILE A 102 13.90 6.29 5.84
N ALA A 103 12.65 6.72 5.97
CA ALA A 103 12.23 8.05 5.55
C ALA A 103 12.98 9.18 6.31
N GLN A 104 13.37 8.94 7.57
CA GLN A 104 14.14 9.90 8.36
C GLN A 104 15.66 9.75 8.24
N ALA A 105 16.15 8.59 7.79
CA ALA A 105 17.58 8.33 7.68
C ALA A 105 18.15 8.81 6.33
N TRP A 106 18.25 7.94 5.36
CA TRP A 106 18.96 8.19 4.10
C TRP A 106 18.06 8.53 2.91
N LEU A 107 16.75 8.29 3.00
CA LEU A 107 15.81 8.53 1.90
C LEU A 107 15.79 9.98 1.40
N PRO A 108 15.89 11.03 2.24
CA PRO A 108 15.95 12.41 1.76
C PRO A 108 17.13 12.69 0.83
N GLU A 109 18.32 12.14 1.15
CA GLU A 109 19.50 12.28 0.30
C GLU A 109 19.35 11.52 -1.02
N PHE A 110 18.77 10.31 -0.97
CA PHE A 110 18.44 9.54 -2.16
C PHE A 110 17.48 10.30 -3.07
N LEU A 111 16.38 10.83 -2.52
CA LEU A 111 15.38 11.58 -3.30
C LEU A 111 15.97 12.85 -3.93
N LYS A 112 16.89 13.52 -3.23
CA LYS A 112 17.61 14.67 -3.79
C LYS A 112 18.48 14.26 -4.98
N ALA A 113 19.23 13.18 -4.85
CA ALA A 113 20.07 12.65 -5.95
C ALA A 113 19.21 12.18 -7.12
N PHE A 114 18.11 11.48 -6.85
CA PHE A 114 17.15 11.01 -7.85
C PHE A 114 16.52 12.18 -8.62
N SER A 115 16.04 13.21 -7.92
CA SER A 115 15.42 14.40 -8.54
C SER A 115 16.42 15.18 -9.42
N ASN A 116 17.69 15.21 -9.05
CA ASN A 116 18.72 15.81 -9.88
C ASN A 116 19.00 15.03 -11.17
N GLN A 117 18.93 13.70 -11.08
CA GLN A 117 19.14 12.81 -12.24
C GLN A 117 17.91 12.73 -13.14
N TYR A 118 16.72 12.81 -12.57
CA TYR A 118 15.44 12.67 -13.26
C TYR A 118 14.51 13.86 -12.97
N PRO A 119 14.84 15.08 -13.45
CA PRO A 119 14.16 16.32 -13.07
C PRO A 119 12.69 16.41 -13.51
N ARG A 120 12.26 15.53 -14.43
CA ARG A 120 10.88 15.50 -14.94
C ARG A 120 10.04 14.40 -14.29
N VAL A 121 10.59 13.64 -13.34
CA VAL A 121 9.86 12.64 -12.57
C VAL A 121 9.39 13.26 -11.26
N ASN A 122 8.09 13.30 -11.05
CA ASN A 122 7.51 13.65 -9.77
C ASN A 122 7.56 12.44 -8.82
N VAL A 123 7.92 12.66 -7.57
CA VAL A 123 7.93 11.59 -6.56
C VAL A 123 6.78 11.80 -5.58
N ASP A 124 5.97 10.76 -5.39
CA ASP A 124 4.94 10.68 -4.35
C ASP A 124 5.42 9.72 -3.26
N LEU A 125 5.67 10.26 -2.07
CA LEU A 125 6.22 9.51 -0.95
C LEU A 125 5.13 9.15 0.06
N THR A 126 4.95 7.85 0.27
CA THR A 126 4.10 7.29 1.34
C THR A 126 4.98 6.75 2.48
N VAL A 127 4.72 7.20 3.71
CA VAL A 127 5.39 6.66 4.91
C VAL A 127 4.39 5.83 5.71
N ASP A 128 4.68 4.54 5.90
CA ASP A 128 3.80 3.62 6.62
C ASP A 128 4.59 2.41 7.17
N ILE A 129 3.91 1.53 7.89
CA ILE A 129 4.49 0.26 8.35
C ILE A 129 4.66 -0.73 7.19
N SER A 130 5.62 -1.66 7.31
CA SER A 130 5.96 -2.62 6.25
C SER A 130 4.76 -3.44 5.76
N LEU A 131 3.78 -3.74 6.61
CA LEU A 131 2.58 -4.48 6.23
C LEU A 131 1.73 -3.72 5.20
N ASN A 132 1.46 -2.45 5.47
CA ASN A 132 0.67 -1.58 4.60
C ASN A 132 1.41 -1.26 3.29
N LEU A 133 2.72 -1.02 3.38
CA LEU A 133 3.58 -0.79 2.21
C LEU A 133 3.60 -2.02 1.29
N ARG A 134 3.70 -3.24 1.88
CA ARG A 134 3.61 -4.49 1.12
C ARG A 134 2.28 -4.59 0.37
N SER A 135 1.17 -4.35 1.04
CA SER A 135 -0.16 -4.39 0.42
C SER A 135 -0.28 -3.36 -0.71
N ALA A 136 0.18 -2.13 -0.47
CA ALA A 136 0.16 -1.07 -1.47
C ALA A 136 1.04 -1.38 -2.71
N LEU A 137 2.18 -2.05 -2.52
CA LEU A 137 3.03 -2.53 -3.61
C LEU A 137 2.31 -3.61 -4.44
N LEU A 138 1.72 -4.62 -3.78
CA LEU A 138 1.03 -5.71 -4.46
C LEU A 138 -0.23 -5.24 -5.19
N GLU A 139 -0.90 -4.22 -4.66
CA GLU A 139 -2.03 -3.54 -5.31
C GLU A 139 -1.60 -2.52 -6.37
N ARG A 140 -0.29 -2.42 -6.65
CA ARG A 140 0.30 -1.48 -7.61
C ARG A 140 -0.03 0.00 -7.33
N ARG A 141 -0.30 0.32 -6.07
CA ARG A 141 -0.42 1.71 -5.59
C ARG A 141 0.93 2.37 -5.32
N LEU A 142 1.98 1.55 -5.14
CA LEU A 142 3.38 1.96 -5.03
C LEU A 142 4.21 1.22 -6.08
N ASP A 143 5.22 1.89 -6.61
CA ASP A 143 6.14 1.37 -7.61
C ASP A 143 7.40 0.78 -6.97
N LEU A 144 7.85 1.37 -5.87
CA LEU A 144 8.99 0.92 -5.06
C LEU A 144 8.66 1.05 -3.58
N VAL A 145 9.09 0.09 -2.78
CA VAL A 145 8.97 0.18 -1.32
C VAL A 145 10.26 -0.21 -0.62
N PHE A 146 10.60 0.55 0.42
CA PHE A 146 11.65 0.23 1.36
C PHE A 146 11.03 -0.26 2.66
N LEU A 147 11.11 -1.56 2.91
CA LEU A 147 10.46 -2.21 4.04
C LEU A 147 11.34 -3.32 4.65
N MET A 148 10.92 -3.82 5.80
CA MET A 148 11.61 -4.91 6.49
C MET A 148 11.13 -6.27 5.96
N GLY A 149 12.10 -7.08 5.51
CA GLY A 149 11.93 -8.46 5.08
C GLY A 149 11.53 -8.58 3.61
N PRO A 150 11.80 -9.73 2.99
CA PRO A 150 11.45 -9.93 1.59
C PRO A 150 9.92 -9.97 1.39
N VAL A 151 9.47 -9.55 0.21
CA VAL A 151 8.11 -9.78 -0.28
C VAL A 151 8.14 -11.02 -1.16
N SER A 152 7.59 -12.12 -0.66
CA SER A 152 7.60 -13.43 -1.33
C SER A 152 6.46 -13.54 -2.34
N GLU A 153 6.53 -12.75 -3.42
CA GLU A 153 5.55 -12.76 -4.51
C GLU A 153 6.31 -12.76 -5.85
N PHE A 154 5.86 -13.57 -6.80
CA PHE A 154 6.53 -13.70 -8.11
C PHE A 154 6.59 -12.41 -8.94
N SER A 155 5.69 -11.46 -8.67
CA SER A 155 5.60 -10.18 -9.37
C SER A 155 6.49 -9.09 -8.78
N VAL A 156 7.27 -9.40 -7.73
CA VAL A 156 8.08 -8.43 -6.99
C VAL A 156 9.54 -8.83 -7.03
N GLU A 157 10.38 -7.92 -7.50
CA GLU A 157 11.82 -8.04 -7.38
C GLU A 157 12.27 -7.53 -6.00
N ASN A 158 13.09 -8.32 -5.31
CA ASN A 158 13.65 -7.95 -4.02
C ASN A 158 15.13 -7.64 -4.16
N VAL A 159 15.54 -6.46 -3.70
CA VAL A 159 16.95 -6.07 -3.59
C VAL A 159 17.28 -5.93 -2.11
N GLU A 160 18.23 -6.75 -1.64
CA GLU A 160 18.65 -6.70 -0.25
C GLU A 160 19.52 -5.47 0.01
N LEU A 161 19.16 -4.71 1.04
CA LEU A 161 19.92 -3.56 1.51
C LEU A 161 20.73 -3.95 2.75
N PRO A 162 21.80 -3.20 3.08
CA PRO A 162 22.56 -3.43 4.30
C PRO A 162 21.66 -3.42 5.54
N SER A 163 21.88 -4.38 6.44
CA SER A 163 21.16 -4.47 7.70
C SER A 163 21.73 -3.51 8.73
N PHE A 164 20.89 -3.05 9.65
CA PHE A 164 21.24 -2.21 10.77
C PHE A 164 20.86 -2.91 12.07
N ASP A 165 21.75 -2.87 13.06
CA ASP A 165 21.47 -3.41 14.38
C ASP A 165 20.48 -2.55 15.13
N LEU A 166 19.60 -3.19 15.91
CA LEU A 166 18.71 -2.51 16.83
C LEU A 166 19.42 -2.30 18.16
N HIS A 167 19.37 -1.07 18.65
CA HIS A 167 19.99 -0.69 19.92
C HIS A 167 18.95 -0.21 20.92
N TRP A 168 19.25 -0.39 22.20
CA TRP A 168 18.51 0.17 23.30
C TRP A 168 18.91 1.62 23.54
N TYR A 169 17.92 2.48 23.71
CA TYR A 169 18.13 3.87 24.08
C TYR A 169 17.38 4.18 25.36
N ARG A 170 17.96 5.03 26.19
CA ARG A 170 17.29 5.60 27.36
C ARG A 170 17.57 7.09 27.48
N SER A 171 16.69 7.81 28.18
CA SER A 171 16.96 9.20 28.55
C SER A 171 18.17 9.28 29.48
N THR A 172 19.05 10.24 29.26
CA THR A 172 20.17 10.54 30.15
C THR A 172 19.74 11.04 31.52
N GLN A 173 18.49 11.51 31.64
CA GLN A 173 17.90 11.96 32.90
C GLN A 173 17.28 10.85 33.73
N ASN A 174 17.14 9.65 33.18
CA ASN A 174 16.54 8.50 33.84
C ASN A 174 17.62 7.46 34.15
N GLU A 175 17.95 7.29 35.45
CA GLU A 175 18.92 6.30 35.91
C GLU A 175 18.32 4.91 36.11
N GLU A 176 16.99 4.80 36.19
CA GLU A 176 16.30 3.53 36.36
C GLU A 176 16.51 2.62 35.13
N THR A 177 16.88 1.39 35.38
CA THR A 177 17.15 0.36 34.37
C THR A 177 16.28 -0.89 34.54
N ASP A 178 15.48 -0.93 35.60
CA ASP A 178 14.56 -2.04 35.81
C ASP A 178 13.33 -1.90 34.89
N LEU A 179 13.27 -2.70 33.84
CA LEU A 179 12.17 -2.73 32.88
C LEU A 179 10.84 -3.25 33.46
N SER A 180 10.86 -3.76 34.73
CA SER A 180 9.62 -4.05 35.44
C SER A 180 8.99 -2.78 36.09
N ALA A 181 9.81 -1.76 36.32
CA ALA A 181 9.41 -0.49 36.94
C ALA A 181 9.04 0.57 35.89
N ILE A 182 9.74 0.62 34.75
CA ILE A 182 9.55 1.61 33.68
C ILE A 182 8.95 0.97 32.43
N PRO A 183 8.10 1.72 31.68
CA PRO A 183 7.59 1.22 30.39
C PRO A 183 8.66 1.24 29.33
N VAL A 184 8.60 0.27 28.43
CA VAL A 184 9.40 0.21 27.20
C VAL A 184 8.61 0.86 26.07
N ILE A 185 9.19 1.82 25.37
CA ILE A 185 8.64 2.34 24.12
C ILE A 185 9.17 1.48 22.99
N SER A 186 8.30 1.03 22.11
CA SER A 186 8.64 0.13 21.02
C SER A 186 7.87 0.47 19.74
N TYR A 187 8.17 -0.26 18.67
CA TYR A 187 7.49 -0.17 17.39
C TYR A 187 5.99 -0.48 17.51
N SER A 188 5.23 -0.16 16.46
CA SER A 188 3.82 -0.54 16.34
C SER A 188 3.64 -2.05 16.56
N SER A 189 2.58 -2.42 17.27
CA SER A 189 2.26 -3.82 17.63
C SER A 189 2.10 -4.76 16.42
N GLN A 190 1.85 -4.23 15.24
CA GLN A 190 1.71 -5.00 14.00
C GLN A 190 3.05 -5.32 13.34
N THR A 191 4.16 -4.78 13.83
CA THR A 191 5.48 -4.94 13.21
C THR A 191 6.21 -6.19 13.68
N ARG A 192 7.12 -6.70 12.86
CA ARG A 192 7.99 -7.83 13.21
C ARG A 192 8.92 -7.49 14.39
N PRO A 193 9.61 -6.33 14.43
CA PRO A 193 10.45 -5.97 15.59
C PRO A 193 9.68 -5.95 16.91
N TYR A 194 8.45 -5.48 16.94
CA TYR A 194 7.62 -5.52 18.14
C TYR A 194 7.39 -6.96 18.61
N ARG A 195 7.02 -7.87 17.70
CA ARG A 195 6.76 -9.27 18.08
C ARG A 195 7.99 -9.97 18.63
N GLU A 196 9.14 -9.76 18.00
CA GLU A 196 10.43 -10.33 18.45
C GLU A 196 10.82 -9.78 19.82
N LEU A 197 10.70 -8.46 20.01
CA LEU A 197 10.96 -7.80 21.29
C LEU A 197 10.03 -8.32 22.39
N MET A 198 8.71 -8.40 22.12
CA MET A 198 7.73 -8.90 23.07
C MET A 198 7.99 -10.34 23.49
N SER A 199 8.35 -11.20 22.54
CA SER A 199 8.74 -12.59 22.83
C SER A 199 9.91 -12.66 23.80
N GLU A 200 10.96 -11.89 23.57
CA GLU A 200 12.16 -11.90 24.37
C GLU A 200 11.95 -11.26 25.77
N LEU A 201 11.32 -10.09 25.82
CA LEU A 201 11.07 -9.39 27.09
C LEU A 201 10.04 -10.09 27.97
N SER A 202 8.99 -10.66 27.40
CA SER A 202 8.00 -11.40 28.17
C SER A 202 8.61 -12.63 28.85
N ARG A 203 9.57 -13.28 28.20
CA ARG A 203 10.31 -14.41 28.78
C ARG A 203 11.18 -13.98 29.97
N ARG A 204 11.79 -12.77 29.91
CA ARG A 204 12.71 -12.27 30.95
C ARG A 204 12.01 -11.59 32.11
N ILE A 205 10.98 -10.80 31.86
CA ILE A 205 10.34 -9.89 32.82
C ILE A 205 8.96 -10.44 33.26
N GLY A 206 8.29 -11.18 32.35
CA GLY A 206 6.97 -11.75 32.62
C GLY A 206 5.85 -10.69 32.69
N PRO A 207 4.84 -10.88 33.57
CA PRO A 207 3.61 -10.07 33.57
C PRO A 207 3.79 -8.61 34.03
N ARG A 208 4.96 -8.26 34.54
CA ARG A 208 5.27 -6.87 34.94
C ARG A 208 5.69 -5.99 33.78
N LEU A 209 5.96 -6.58 32.62
CA LEU A 209 6.35 -5.84 31.42
C LEU A 209 5.23 -4.89 30.95
N ARG A 210 5.56 -3.61 30.84
CA ARG A 210 4.68 -2.59 30.25
C ARG A 210 5.32 -2.07 28.97
N VAL A 211 4.57 -2.10 27.85
CA VAL A 211 5.07 -1.64 26.56
C VAL A 211 4.13 -0.61 25.97
N PHE A 212 4.67 0.51 25.53
CA PHE A 212 3.99 1.53 24.75
C PHE A 212 4.38 1.35 23.29
N ALA A 213 3.45 0.80 22.50
CA ALA A 213 3.67 0.62 21.07
C ALA A 213 3.42 1.94 20.33
N SER A 214 4.37 2.36 19.51
CA SER A 214 4.27 3.57 18.70
C SER A 214 4.51 3.26 17.23
N ALA A 215 3.69 3.86 16.37
CA ALA A 215 3.94 3.83 14.91
C ALA A 215 4.91 4.92 14.47
N SER A 216 5.22 5.88 15.35
CA SER A 216 6.10 7.01 15.06
C SER A 216 7.40 6.91 15.84
N LEU A 217 8.51 6.79 15.12
CA LEU A 217 9.86 6.84 15.67
C LEU A 217 10.14 8.20 16.32
N SER A 218 9.73 9.29 15.67
CA SER A 218 9.92 10.66 16.18
C SER A 218 9.23 10.89 17.52
N ALA A 219 8.02 10.32 17.71
CA ALA A 219 7.31 10.41 18.98
C ALA A 219 7.96 9.56 20.08
N SER A 220 8.67 8.49 19.70
CA SER A 220 9.36 7.60 20.64
C SER A 220 10.69 8.14 21.17
N LEU A 221 11.30 9.08 20.42
CA LEU A 221 12.61 9.67 20.74
C LEU A 221 12.55 11.01 21.47
N LYS A 222 11.37 11.59 21.65
CA LYS A 222 11.13 12.83 22.43
C LYS A 222 10.73 12.54 23.85
#